data_981c3cffbddd8f3ec438ed2dcda4e0c3
#
_entry.id   981c3cffbddd8f3ec438ed2dcda4e0c3
#
_cell.length_a   1.000
_cell.length_b   1.000
_cell.length_c   1.000
_cell.angle_alpha   90.00
_cell.angle_beta   90.00
_cell.angle_gamma   90.00
#
_symmetry.space_group_name_H-M   'P 1'
#
loop_
_entity.id
_entity.type
_entity.pdbx_description
1 polymer ?
#
loop_
_entity_poly.entity_id
_entity_poly.type
_entity_poly.pdbx_seq_one_letter_code
_entity_poly.pdbx_strand_id
1 'polypeptide(L)'
;TVYRPQPLERQPSWFANKICYQIFPDRFCRGEDWQQCQIRAKQPDGWQGPTRFVQQNWHDKPFYSYNSQGEVTRWGFFGGNLAGICSKLLYLKSLGVSSIYLNPIFQATSNHKYDTADYLHIDPSFGDEADFERLATLAERLGIRLILDGVFSHTGDDSRYFNKLGNYADIGAYQSEASPYHSWYKFQEFPDKYTGWWGVGALPEVDESNPAYQQLI
;
A
#
# COMPACT_ATOMS: atom_id res chain seq x y z
N THR A 1 -35.60 19.10 11.68
CA THR A 1 -34.93 19.04 10.36
C THR A 1 -35.30 17.73 9.73
N VAL A 2 -36.14 17.73 8.68
CA VAL A 2 -36.53 16.52 7.95
C VAL A 2 -35.35 16.14 7.07
N TYR A 3 -34.70 15.01 7.37
CA TYR A 3 -33.71 14.40 6.51
C TYR A 3 -34.39 13.98 5.19
N ARG A 4 -34.05 14.65 4.10
CA ARG A 4 -34.41 14.18 2.75
C ARG A 4 -33.27 13.31 2.28
N PRO A 5 -33.48 11.97 2.10
CA PRO A 5 -32.44 11.14 1.51
C PRO A 5 -32.14 11.69 0.10
N GLN A 6 -30.88 11.96 -0.16
CA GLN A 6 -30.39 12.21 -1.51
C GLN A 6 -30.76 11.00 -2.38
N PRO A 7 -31.15 11.21 -3.65
CA PRO A 7 -31.30 10.07 -4.56
C PRO A 7 -30.03 9.24 -4.49
N LEU A 8 -30.14 7.94 -4.20
CA LEU A 8 -29.02 7.01 -4.26
C LEU A 8 -28.39 7.18 -5.65
N GLU A 9 -27.16 7.66 -5.71
CA GLU A 9 -26.39 7.66 -6.95
C GLU A 9 -26.47 6.24 -7.51
N ARG A 10 -26.87 6.11 -8.77
CA ARG A 10 -27.00 4.79 -9.38
C ARG A 10 -25.62 4.15 -9.40
N GLN A 11 -25.48 3.03 -8.71
CA GLN A 11 -24.27 2.24 -8.77
C GLN A 11 -23.90 1.99 -10.24
N PRO A 12 -22.62 2.11 -10.61
CA PRO A 12 -22.19 1.79 -11.95
C PRO A 12 -22.66 0.39 -12.35
N SER A 13 -23.18 0.24 -13.56
CA SER A 13 -23.75 -1.04 -14.04
C SER A 13 -22.75 -2.20 -13.99
N TRP A 14 -21.46 -1.90 -14.07
CA TRP A 14 -20.39 -2.89 -13.98
C TRP A 14 -20.18 -3.43 -12.56
N PHE A 15 -20.68 -2.73 -11.52
CA PHE A 15 -20.55 -3.11 -10.13
C PHE A 15 -21.87 -3.61 -9.53
N ALA A 16 -23.01 -3.08 -9.99
CA ALA A 16 -24.33 -3.43 -9.47
C ALA A 16 -24.63 -4.93 -9.65
N ASN A 17 -25.03 -5.61 -8.56
CA ASN A 17 -25.36 -7.04 -8.53
C ASN A 17 -24.19 -7.95 -8.96
N LYS A 18 -22.97 -7.56 -8.66
CA LYS A 18 -21.73 -8.27 -9.00
C LYS A 18 -21.01 -8.72 -7.73
N ILE A 19 -20.06 -9.64 -7.89
CA ILE A 19 -19.18 -10.10 -6.82
C ILE A 19 -17.87 -9.34 -6.92
N CYS A 20 -17.56 -8.55 -5.89
CA CYS A 20 -16.26 -7.95 -5.68
C CYS A 20 -15.45 -8.84 -4.72
N TYR A 21 -14.25 -9.23 -5.11
CA TYR A 21 -13.35 -10.03 -4.30
C TYR A 21 -12.15 -9.21 -3.85
N GLN A 22 -11.98 -9.05 -2.53
CA GLN A 22 -10.85 -8.32 -1.99
C GLN A 22 -9.63 -9.24 -1.86
N ILE A 23 -8.47 -8.74 -2.28
CA ILE A 23 -7.19 -9.45 -2.20
C ILE A 23 -6.20 -8.66 -1.35
N PHE A 24 -5.63 -9.32 -0.36
CA PHE A 24 -4.41 -8.89 0.32
C PHE A 24 -3.22 -9.56 -0.41
N PRO A 25 -2.45 -8.84 -1.27
CA PRO A 25 -1.55 -9.47 -2.22
C PRO A 25 -0.51 -10.41 -1.59
N ASP A 26 0.15 -9.96 -0.50
CA ASP A 26 1.16 -10.76 0.21
C ASP A 26 0.63 -12.14 0.66
N ARG A 27 -0.68 -12.25 0.93
CA ARG A 27 -1.31 -13.43 1.54
C ARG A 27 -2.19 -14.22 0.59
N PHE A 28 -2.18 -13.90 -0.71
CA PHE A 28 -3.10 -14.52 -1.66
C PHE A 28 -2.48 -15.69 -2.43
N CYS A 29 -1.42 -15.46 -3.19
CA CYS A 29 -0.76 -16.48 -3.99
C CYS A 29 0.65 -16.05 -4.39
N ARG A 30 1.62 -16.95 -4.26
CA ARG A 30 2.95 -16.79 -4.85
C ARG A 30 2.89 -17.07 -6.35
N GLY A 31 3.43 -16.15 -7.16
CA GLY A 31 3.71 -16.39 -8.57
C GLY A 31 5.04 -17.13 -8.74
N GLU A 32 5.38 -17.48 -9.97
CA GLU A 32 6.62 -18.22 -10.28
C GLU A 32 7.88 -17.42 -9.94
N ASP A 33 7.80 -16.09 -9.99
CA ASP A 33 8.87 -15.12 -9.74
C ASP A 33 8.92 -14.58 -8.31
N TRP A 34 8.13 -15.11 -7.39
CA TRP A 34 7.98 -14.55 -6.05
C TRP A 34 9.31 -14.39 -5.30
N GLN A 35 10.27 -15.30 -5.47
CA GLN A 35 11.58 -15.22 -4.83
C GLN A 35 12.39 -14.03 -5.34
N GLN A 36 12.35 -13.79 -6.66
CA GLN A 36 12.99 -12.63 -7.30
C GLN A 36 12.38 -11.32 -6.79
N CYS A 37 11.06 -11.28 -6.64
CA CYS A 37 10.38 -10.13 -6.04
C CYS A 37 10.88 -9.87 -4.61
N GLN A 38 11.02 -10.91 -3.78
CA GLN A 38 11.53 -10.75 -2.41
C GLN A 38 13.01 -10.33 -2.38
N ILE A 39 13.82 -10.76 -3.34
CA ILE A 39 15.21 -10.31 -3.48
C ILE A 39 15.25 -8.82 -3.86
N ARG A 40 14.44 -8.39 -4.84
CA ARG A 40 14.32 -6.97 -5.23
C ARG A 40 13.85 -6.08 -4.08
N ALA A 41 12.97 -6.60 -3.24
CA ALA A 41 12.41 -5.89 -2.08
C ALA A 41 13.32 -5.94 -0.84
N LYS A 42 14.55 -6.47 -0.94
CA LYS A 42 15.48 -6.49 0.19
C LYS A 42 15.85 -5.04 0.56
N GLN A 43 15.72 -4.76 1.85
CA GLN A 43 16.15 -3.48 2.39
C GLN A 43 17.67 -3.30 2.24
N PRO A 44 18.13 -2.09 1.90
CA PRO A 44 19.56 -1.82 1.75
C PRO A 44 20.30 -1.91 3.09
N ASP A 45 21.62 -2.07 3.02
CA ASP A 45 22.46 -2.01 4.20
C ASP A 45 22.34 -0.62 4.85
N GLY A 46 22.25 -0.58 6.17
CA GLY A 46 22.04 0.67 6.91
C GLY A 46 20.58 1.09 7.07
N TRP A 47 19.62 0.31 6.57
CA TRP A 47 18.19 0.58 6.74
C TRP A 47 17.83 0.83 8.20
N GLN A 48 17.07 1.87 8.45
CA GLN A 48 16.54 2.23 9.76
C GLN A 48 15.06 1.84 9.89
N GLY A 49 14.66 1.38 11.08
CA GLY A 49 13.28 1.03 11.37
C GLY A 49 12.93 -0.45 11.15
N PRO A 50 11.65 -0.78 10.94
CA PRO A 50 11.19 -2.17 10.86
C PRO A 50 11.84 -2.95 9.71
N THR A 51 12.24 -4.18 10.01
CA THR A 51 12.87 -5.09 9.04
C THR A 51 11.87 -6.08 8.44
N ARG A 52 12.29 -6.76 7.39
CA ARG A 52 11.49 -7.78 6.69
C ARG A 52 11.90 -9.18 7.11
N PHE A 53 10.91 -10.06 7.25
CA PHE A 53 11.11 -11.50 7.39
C PHE A 53 10.22 -12.22 6.38
N VAL A 54 10.80 -13.02 5.49
CA VAL A 54 10.06 -13.75 4.46
C VAL A 54 9.83 -15.18 4.91
N GLN A 55 8.58 -15.57 5.08
CA GLN A 55 8.18 -16.92 5.41
C GLN A 55 8.60 -17.89 4.30
N GLN A 56 9.28 -18.96 4.65
CA GLN A 56 9.69 -19.97 3.68
C GLN A 56 8.51 -20.89 3.31
N ASN A 57 7.74 -21.30 4.31
CA ASN A 57 6.58 -22.15 4.11
C ASN A 57 5.30 -21.31 4.08
N TRP A 58 4.48 -21.49 3.05
CA TRP A 58 3.21 -20.79 2.89
C TRP A 58 2.21 -21.07 4.03
N HIS A 59 2.33 -22.22 4.67
CA HIS A 59 1.43 -22.67 5.75
C HIS A 59 1.90 -22.26 7.15
N ASP A 60 3.02 -21.54 7.26
CA ASP A 60 3.48 -21.04 8.55
C ASP A 60 2.49 -20.03 9.14
N LYS A 61 2.55 -19.88 10.47
CA LYS A 61 1.78 -18.82 11.15
C LYS A 61 2.35 -17.44 10.81
N PRO A 62 1.49 -16.41 10.69
CA PRO A 62 1.96 -15.02 10.58
C PRO A 62 2.91 -14.67 11.73
N PHE A 63 4.00 -13.99 11.37
CA PHE A 63 5.02 -13.57 12.31
C PHE A 63 5.21 -12.06 12.30
N TYR A 64 5.25 -11.48 13.50
CA TYR A 64 5.57 -10.07 13.74
C TYR A 64 6.43 -10.00 15.00
N SER A 65 7.45 -9.13 15.01
CA SER A 65 8.18 -8.78 16.23
C SER A 65 7.80 -7.39 16.68
N TYR A 66 7.78 -7.19 17.99
CA TYR A 66 7.45 -5.90 18.61
C TYR A 66 8.54 -5.49 19.58
N ASN A 67 8.72 -4.18 19.74
CA ASN A 67 9.54 -3.63 20.83
C ASN A 67 8.73 -3.55 22.15
N SER A 68 9.36 -3.02 23.20
CA SER A 68 8.71 -2.86 24.51
C SER A 68 7.56 -1.86 24.54
N GLN A 69 7.46 -0.99 23.53
CA GLN A 69 6.38 -0.01 23.35
C GLN A 69 5.21 -0.58 22.52
N GLY A 70 5.33 -1.81 22.01
CA GLY A 70 4.31 -2.43 21.18
C GLY A 70 4.38 -2.03 19.70
N GLU A 71 5.45 -1.37 19.28
CA GLU A 71 5.66 -1.02 17.88
C GLU A 71 6.28 -2.19 17.12
N VAL A 72 5.88 -2.36 15.84
CA VAL A 72 6.40 -3.44 15.00
C VAL A 72 7.86 -3.17 14.65
N THR A 73 8.73 -4.11 14.93
CA THR A 73 10.17 -4.08 14.57
C THR A 73 10.51 -5.02 13.41
N ARG A 74 9.62 -5.98 13.11
CA ARG A 74 9.79 -6.90 11.98
C ARG A 74 8.45 -7.33 11.41
N TRP A 75 8.31 -7.13 10.10
CA TRP A 75 7.14 -7.52 9.33
C TRP A 75 7.34 -8.90 8.69
N GLY A 76 6.39 -9.82 8.90
CA GLY A 76 6.37 -11.12 8.23
C GLY A 76 5.68 -11.05 6.87
N PHE A 77 6.38 -11.48 5.82
CA PHE A 77 5.88 -11.55 4.45
C PHE A 77 5.71 -13.00 4.01
N PHE A 78 4.65 -13.28 3.26
CA PHE A 78 4.41 -14.61 2.67
C PHE A 78 4.82 -14.66 1.19
N GLY A 79 5.04 -13.53 0.56
CA GLY A 79 5.54 -13.44 -0.81
C GLY A 79 4.48 -13.66 -1.88
N GLY A 80 3.19 -13.50 -1.56
CA GLY A 80 2.16 -13.36 -2.59
C GLY A 80 2.45 -12.11 -3.43
N ASN A 81 2.17 -12.17 -4.74
CA ASN A 81 2.54 -11.12 -5.68
C ASN A 81 1.58 -11.01 -6.88
N LEU A 82 1.79 -10.05 -7.78
CA LEU A 82 0.93 -9.79 -8.93
C LEU A 82 0.88 -10.99 -9.89
N ALA A 83 2.00 -11.66 -10.13
CA ALA A 83 2.04 -12.86 -10.96
C ALA A 83 1.20 -14.00 -10.35
N GLY A 84 1.21 -14.13 -9.02
CA GLY A 84 0.34 -15.06 -8.30
C GLY A 84 -1.13 -14.74 -8.48
N ILE A 85 -1.51 -13.45 -8.45
CA ILE A 85 -2.90 -13.02 -8.72
C ILE A 85 -3.28 -13.37 -10.16
N CYS A 86 -2.41 -13.09 -11.15
CA CYS A 86 -2.61 -13.46 -12.55
C CYS A 86 -2.93 -14.95 -12.69
N SER A 87 -2.19 -15.82 -12.02
CA SER A 87 -2.36 -17.28 -12.09
C SER A 87 -3.73 -17.76 -11.57
N LYS A 88 -4.42 -16.92 -10.76
CA LYS A 88 -5.72 -17.24 -10.15
C LYS A 88 -6.91 -16.57 -10.82
N LEU A 89 -6.72 -15.73 -11.84
CA LEU A 89 -7.81 -15.00 -12.48
C LEU A 89 -8.90 -15.92 -13.06
N LEU A 90 -8.53 -17.02 -13.71
CA LEU A 90 -9.50 -17.99 -14.23
C LEU A 90 -10.31 -18.66 -13.12
N TYR A 91 -9.66 -18.98 -12.01
CA TYR A 91 -10.34 -19.51 -10.82
C TYR A 91 -11.32 -18.49 -10.25
N LEU A 92 -10.90 -17.23 -10.06
CA LEU A 92 -11.78 -16.16 -9.58
C LEU A 92 -12.96 -15.94 -10.55
N LYS A 93 -12.71 -15.98 -11.86
CA LYS A 93 -13.76 -15.90 -12.88
C LYS A 93 -14.76 -17.04 -12.74
N SER A 94 -14.31 -18.28 -12.49
CA SER A 94 -15.20 -19.43 -12.32
C SER A 94 -16.09 -19.34 -11.07
N LEU A 95 -15.67 -18.55 -10.06
CA LEU A 95 -16.46 -18.22 -8.87
C LEU A 95 -17.50 -17.09 -9.12
N GLY A 96 -17.53 -16.53 -10.34
CA GLY A 96 -18.43 -15.42 -10.67
C GLY A 96 -17.88 -14.04 -10.26
N VAL A 97 -16.60 -13.93 -9.87
CA VAL A 97 -15.97 -12.65 -9.53
C VAL A 97 -15.96 -11.75 -10.78
N SER A 98 -16.41 -10.53 -10.63
CA SER A 98 -16.48 -9.52 -11.68
C SER A 98 -15.61 -8.28 -11.41
N SER A 99 -15.19 -8.11 -10.16
CA SER A 99 -14.23 -7.08 -9.78
C SER A 99 -13.31 -7.60 -8.68
N ILE A 100 -12.06 -7.17 -8.72
CA ILE A 100 -11.06 -7.45 -7.70
C ILE A 100 -10.66 -6.12 -7.09
N TYR A 101 -10.78 -6.03 -5.76
CA TYR A 101 -10.25 -4.93 -4.97
C TYR A 101 -8.88 -5.37 -4.43
N LEU A 102 -7.83 -4.69 -4.84
CA LEU A 102 -6.49 -4.93 -4.33
C LEU A 102 -6.24 -4.01 -3.12
N ASN A 103 -5.89 -4.58 -1.96
CA ASN A 103 -5.26 -3.82 -0.90
C ASN A 103 -4.04 -3.09 -1.47
N PRO A 104 -3.51 -2.04 -0.80
CA PRO A 104 -2.48 -1.19 -1.39
C PRO A 104 -1.32 -1.99 -1.98
N ILE A 105 -0.86 -1.59 -3.17
CA ILE A 105 0.24 -2.26 -3.89
C ILE A 105 1.47 -1.37 -4.05
N PHE A 106 1.38 -0.10 -3.66
CA PHE A 106 2.48 0.85 -3.76
C PHE A 106 3.57 0.56 -2.73
N GLN A 107 4.77 1.06 -2.99
CA GLN A 107 5.93 0.83 -2.15
C GLN A 107 5.65 1.27 -0.71
N ALA A 108 5.95 0.39 0.26
CA ALA A 108 5.79 0.61 1.68
C ALA A 108 6.60 -0.40 2.50
N THR A 109 6.88 -0.05 3.77
CA THR A 109 7.67 -0.88 4.67
C THR A 109 6.90 -2.09 5.19
N SER A 110 5.62 -1.92 5.52
CA SER A 110 4.77 -3.00 6.03
C SER A 110 4.37 -4.03 4.97
N ASN A 111 3.86 -5.15 5.41
CA ASN A 111 3.29 -6.16 4.51
C ASN A 111 1.89 -5.79 3.97
N HIS A 112 1.16 -4.93 4.67
CA HIS A 112 -0.19 -4.47 4.29
C HIS A 112 -0.18 -3.22 3.39
N LYS A 113 0.95 -2.49 3.32
CA LYS A 113 1.17 -1.32 2.46
C LYS A 113 0.30 -0.09 2.73
N TYR A 114 -0.42 -0.04 3.87
CA TYR A 114 -1.17 1.17 4.25
C TYR A 114 -0.26 2.31 4.74
N ASP A 115 1.01 2.06 4.97
CA ASP A 115 2.07 3.02 5.26
C ASP A 115 2.81 3.42 3.97
N THR A 116 2.09 3.95 2.99
CA THR A 116 2.66 4.25 1.66
C THR A 116 3.94 5.08 1.77
N ALA A 117 5.00 4.58 1.15
CA ALA A 117 6.31 5.23 1.11
C ALA A 117 6.57 5.95 -0.21
N ASP A 118 6.06 5.42 -1.32
CA ASP A 118 6.15 6.04 -2.64
C ASP A 118 4.90 5.66 -3.46
N TYR A 119 4.12 6.66 -3.89
CA TYR A 119 2.91 6.46 -4.70
C TYR A 119 3.19 6.18 -6.17
N LEU A 120 4.39 6.45 -6.65
CA LEU A 120 4.74 6.34 -8.07
C LEU A 120 5.28 4.97 -8.48
N HIS A 121 5.55 4.11 -7.49
CA HIS A 121 6.14 2.80 -7.75
C HIS A 121 5.36 1.69 -7.05
N ILE A 122 5.20 0.58 -7.75
CA ILE A 122 4.69 -0.66 -7.16
C ILE A 122 5.74 -1.22 -6.20
N ASP A 123 5.29 -1.79 -5.09
CA ASP A 123 6.22 -2.42 -4.14
C ASP A 123 6.98 -3.59 -4.81
N PRO A 124 8.32 -3.58 -4.78
CA PRO A 124 9.12 -4.62 -5.43
C PRO A 124 8.82 -6.05 -4.98
N SER A 125 8.21 -6.23 -3.79
CA SER A 125 7.77 -7.55 -3.32
C SER A 125 6.56 -8.09 -4.08
N PHE A 126 5.84 -7.23 -4.77
CA PHE A 126 4.67 -7.62 -5.57
C PHE A 126 4.97 -7.73 -7.05
N GLY A 127 6.04 -7.11 -7.54
CA GLY A 127 6.41 -7.04 -8.95
C GLY A 127 6.79 -5.63 -9.34
N ASP A 128 6.51 -5.28 -10.57
CA ASP A 128 6.76 -3.97 -11.15
C ASP A 128 5.54 -3.51 -12.00
N GLU A 129 5.68 -2.38 -12.67
CA GLU A 129 4.64 -1.79 -13.50
C GLU A 129 4.23 -2.71 -14.66
N ALA A 130 5.19 -3.45 -15.25
CA ALA A 130 4.90 -4.42 -16.31
C ALA A 130 4.08 -5.62 -15.81
N ASP A 131 4.34 -6.06 -14.58
CA ASP A 131 3.53 -7.09 -13.92
C ASP A 131 2.09 -6.61 -13.68
N PHE A 132 1.93 -5.34 -13.30
CA PHE A 132 0.60 -4.75 -13.13
C PHE A 132 -0.13 -4.57 -14.46
N GLU A 133 0.53 -4.10 -15.50
CA GLU A 133 -0.04 -4.00 -16.86
C GLU A 133 -0.50 -5.37 -17.36
N ARG A 134 0.30 -6.41 -17.10
CA ARG A 134 -0.07 -7.80 -17.43
C ARG A 134 -1.32 -8.22 -16.66
N LEU A 135 -1.41 -7.95 -15.36
CA LEU A 135 -2.58 -8.26 -14.53
C LEU A 135 -3.82 -7.54 -15.07
N ALA A 136 -3.70 -6.23 -15.36
CA ALA A 136 -4.80 -5.42 -15.88
C ALA A 136 -5.31 -5.94 -17.22
N THR A 137 -4.41 -6.24 -18.14
CA THR A 137 -4.75 -6.80 -19.45
C THR A 137 -5.46 -8.16 -19.35
N LEU A 138 -4.95 -9.06 -18.50
CA LEU A 138 -5.57 -10.37 -18.32
C LEU A 138 -6.95 -10.28 -17.63
N ALA A 139 -7.08 -9.43 -16.63
CA ALA A 139 -8.34 -9.19 -15.94
C ALA A 139 -9.39 -8.62 -16.91
N GLU A 140 -9.03 -7.65 -17.74
CA GLU A 140 -9.90 -7.06 -18.76
C GLU A 140 -10.42 -8.09 -19.74
N ARG A 141 -9.53 -8.95 -20.28
CA ARG A 141 -9.91 -10.05 -21.20
C ARG A 141 -10.91 -11.02 -20.59
N LEU A 142 -10.87 -11.18 -19.27
CA LEU A 142 -11.82 -12.02 -18.52
C LEU A 142 -13.08 -11.25 -18.07
N GLY A 143 -13.18 -9.96 -18.38
CA GLY A 143 -14.27 -9.11 -17.92
C GLY A 143 -14.26 -8.90 -16.41
N ILE A 144 -13.08 -8.90 -15.78
CA ILE A 144 -12.85 -8.59 -14.36
C ILE A 144 -12.31 -7.17 -14.27
N ARG A 145 -12.94 -6.32 -13.45
CA ARG A 145 -12.46 -4.96 -13.17
C ARG A 145 -11.50 -4.97 -11.99
N LEU A 146 -10.45 -4.15 -12.06
CA LEU A 146 -9.55 -3.91 -10.93
C LEU A 146 -9.93 -2.62 -10.23
N ILE A 147 -9.88 -2.65 -8.90
CA ILE A 147 -10.04 -1.50 -8.02
C ILE A 147 -8.78 -1.45 -7.16
N LEU A 148 -8.07 -0.33 -7.20
CA LEU A 148 -6.87 -0.12 -6.38
C LEU A 148 -7.23 0.62 -5.10
N ASP A 149 -6.60 0.23 -4.01
CA ASP A 149 -6.69 0.95 -2.75
C ASP A 149 -5.78 2.18 -2.78
N GLY A 150 -6.37 3.36 -2.71
CA GLY A 150 -5.65 4.63 -2.67
C GLY A 150 -5.58 5.17 -1.23
N VAL A 151 -4.43 5.03 -0.59
CA VAL A 151 -4.21 5.54 0.77
C VAL A 151 -3.75 6.99 0.68
N PHE A 152 -4.69 7.93 0.56
CA PHE A 152 -4.38 9.34 0.28
C PHE A 152 -4.51 10.25 1.50
N SER A 153 -4.98 9.76 2.66
CA SER A 153 -5.13 10.53 3.88
C SER A 153 -3.85 10.64 4.73
N HIS A 154 -2.88 9.77 4.49
CA HIS A 154 -1.61 9.73 5.22
C HIS A 154 -0.54 8.99 4.42
N THR A 155 0.72 9.12 4.86
CA THR A 155 1.85 8.31 4.40
C THR A 155 2.43 7.51 5.55
N GLY A 156 3.37 6.62 5.29
CA GLY A 156 4.27 6.13 6.32
C GLY A 156 5.20 7.26 6.83
N ASP A 157 5.57 7.24 8.10
CA ASP A 157 6.60 8.15 8.61
C ASP A 157 7.98 7.86 7.98
N ASP A 158 8.17 6.66 7.47
CA ASP A 158 9.29 6.24 6.64
C ASP A 158 9.00 6.34 5.13
N SER A 159 8.13 7.25 4.71
CA SER A 159 7.96 7.57 3.27
C SER A 159 9.06 8.50 2.78
N ARG A 160 9.35 8.51 1.48
CA ARG A 160 10.27 9.48 0.89
C ARG A 160 9.80 10.93 1.08
N TYR A 161 8.50 11.13 1.28
CA TYR A 161 7.89 12.45 1.48
C TYR A 161 8.07 12.95 2.90
N PHE A 162 7.95 12.10 3.91
CA PHE A 162 8.15 12.46 5.32
C PHE A 162 9.58 12.19 5.80
N ASN A 163 10.14 11.04 5.47
CA ASN A 163 11.52 10.58 5.65
C ASN A 163 12.06 10.75 7.09
N LYS A 164 11.26 10.35 8.08
CA LYS A 164 11.64 10.47 9.49
C LYS A 164 12.92 9.70 9.84
N LEU A 165 13.08 8.53 9.23
CA LEU A 165 14.19 7.63 9.53
C LEU A 165 15.43 7.87 8.66
N GLY A 166 15.35 8.74 7.65
CA GLY A 166 16.49 9.08 6.80
C GLY A 166 16.87 7.98 5.80
N ASN A 167 15.93 7.10 5.44
CA ASN A 167 16.17 6.00 4.51
C ASN A 167 16.20 6.42 3.03
N TYR A 168 15.75 7.61 2.71
CA TYR A 168 15.69 8.16 1.35
C TYR A 168 16.66 9.32 1.18
N ALA A 169 17.20 9.48 -0.03
CA ALA A 169 18.13 10.58 -0.36
C ALA A 169 17.43 11.94 -0.41
N ASP A 170 16.11 11.94 -0.66
CA ASP A 170 15.32 13.18 -0.69
C ASP A 170 15.18 13.75 0.72
N ILE A 171 15.18 15.09 0.83
CA ILE A 171 14.92 15.76 2.10
C ILE A 171 13.40 15.73 2.35
N GLY A 172 12.98 14.88 3.28
CA GLY A 172 11.57 14.73 3.66
C GLY A 172 11.07 15.86 4.58
N ALA A 173 9.76 15.90 4.75
CA ALA A 173 9.08 16.93 5.56
C ALA A 173 9.55 16.95 7.03
N TYR A 174 9.89 15.81 7.61
CA TYR A 174 10.40 15.72 8.99
C TYR A 174 11.80 16.28 9.15
N GLN A 175 12.61 16.26 8.08
CA GLN A 175 14.03 16.63 8.16
C GLN A 175 14.28 18.14 8.00
N SER A 176 13.37 18.87 7.33
CA SER A 176 13.55 20.29 7.10
C SER A 176 12.23 20.99 6.77
N GLU A 177 12.02 22.18 7.36
CA GLU A 177 10.94 23.09 6.97
C GLU A 177 11.07 23.58 5.53
N ALA A 178 12.29 23.55 4.95
CA ALA A 178 12.54 23.87 3.55
C ALA A 178 12.26 22.71 2.58
N SER A 179 11.86 21.55 3.07
CA SER A 179 11.48 20.42 2.22
C SER A 179 10.28 20.79 1.32
N PRO A 180 10.27 20.38 0.04
CA PRO A 180 9.12 20.59 -0.85
C PRO A 180 7.86 19.88 -0.34
N TYR A 181 8.02 18.91 0.55
CA TYR A 181 6.92 18.14 1.14
C TYR A 181 6.45 18.67 2.49
N HIS A 182 7.15 19.66 3.10
CA HIS A 182 6.83 20.14 4.45
C HIS A 182 5.38 20.61 4.59
N SER A 183 4.88 21.36 3.61
CA SER A 183 3.51 21.88 3.61
C SER A 183 2.42 20.82 3.40
N TRP A 184 2.79 19.57 3.12
CA TRP A 184 1.82 18.46 3.00
C TRP A 184 1.33 17.99 4.36
N TYR A 185 2.09 18.26 5.44
CA TYR A 185 1.84 17.74 6.77
C TYR A 185 1.56 18.85 7.78
N LYS A 186 0.80 18.52 8.83
CA LYS A 186 0.40 19.46 9.88
C LYS A 186 1.29 19.28 11.10
N PHE A 187 2.32 20.12 11.23
CA PHE A 187 3.16 20.18 12.41
C PHE A 187 2.54 21.15 13.45
N GLN A 188 2.49 20.73 14.73
CA GLN A 188 2.19 21.59 15.87
C GLN A 188 3.49 22.16 16.46
N GLU A 189 4.57 21.33 16.49
CA GLU A 189 5.90 21.71 16.94
C GLU A 189 6.92 20.88 16.15
N PHE A 190 7.59 21.53 15.20
CA PHE A 190 8.53 20.86 14.31
C PHE A 190 9.78 20.39 15.06
N PRO A 191 10.32 19.18 14.76
CA PRO A 191 9.76 18.18 13.83
C PRO A 191 8.89 17.13 14.52
N ASP A 192 8.87 17.06 15.86
CA ASP A 192 8.42 15.88 16.61
C ASP A 192 6.92 15.84 16.89
N LYS A 193 6.23 17.00 16.83
CA LYS A 193 4.78 17.03 17.03
C LYS A 193 4.05 17.34 15.73
N TYR A 194 3.43 16.32 15.17
CA TYR A 194 2.62 16.39 13.97
C TYR A 194 1.34 15.59 14.10
N THR A 195 0.36 15.89 13.28
CA THR A 195 -0.89 15.13 13.26
C THR A 195 -0.65 13.76 12.61
N GLY A 196 -0.91 12.70 13.37
CA GLY A 196 -0.94 11.34 12.85
C GLY A 196 -2.38 10.88 12.61
N TRP A 197 -2.59 10.07 11.58
CA TRP A 197 -3.88 9.48 11.25
C TRP A 197 -4.40 8.67 12.45
N TRP A 198 -5.57 9.05 12.96
CA TRP A 198 -6.13 8.55 14.22
C TRP A 198 -5.17 8.59 15.42
N GLY A 199 -4.24 9.53 15.42
CA GLY A 199 -3.24 9.67 16.49
C GLY A 199 -2.06 8.70 16.39
N VAL A 200 -1.94 7.95 15.30
CA VAL A 200 -0.82 7.01 15.05
C VAL A 200 0.37 7.78 14.51
N GLY A 201 1.45 7.92 15.30
CA GLY A 201 2.63 8.69 14.92
C GLY A 201 3.40 8.12 13.71
N ALA A 202 3.33 6.81 13.47
CA ALA A 202 3.92 6.18 12.29
C ALA A 202 3.17 6.46 10.98
N LEU A 203 2.01 7.14 11.05
CA LEU A 203 1.16 7.45 9.90
C LEU A 203 0.85 8.97 9.86
N PRO A 204 1.83 9.82 9.50
CA PRO A 204 1.62 11.26 9.41
C PRO A 204 0.51 11.60 8.42
N GLU A 205 -0.49 12.36 8.90
CA GLU A 205 -1.65 12.78 8.12
C GLU A 205 -1.28 13.85 7.11
N VAL A 206 -1.78 13.70 5.90
CA VAL A 206 -1.54 14.64 4.80
C VAL A 206 -2.66 15.66 4.73
N ASP A 207 -2.34 16.89 4.33
CA ASP A 207 -3.34 17.86 3.92
C ASP A 207 -3.81 17.57 2.49
N GLU A 208 -4.92 16.87 2.37
CA GLU A 208 -5.53 16.48 1.09
C GLU A 208 -5.94 17.70 0.24
N SER A 209 -6.04 18.89 0.84
CA SER A 209 -6.33 20.15 0.12
C SER A 209 -5.07 20.82 -0.46
N ASN A 210 -3.88 20.33 -0.12
CA ASN A 210 -2.62 20.91 -0.61
C ASN A 210 -2.48 20.68 -2.12
N PRO A 211 -2.34 21.77 -2.93
CA PRO A 211 -2.31 21.65 -4.39
C PRO A 211 -1.13 20.83 -4.93
N ALA A 212 0.04 20.89 -4.27
CA ALA A 212 1.21 20.12 -4.71
C ALA A 212 1.02 18.61 -4.42
N TYR A 213 0.35 18.28 -3.31
CA TYR A 213 -0.03 16.90 -3.02
C TYR A 213 -1.09 16.39 -4.01
N GLN A 214 -2.13 17.19 -4.27
CA GLN A 214 -3.16 16.84 -5.27
C GLN A 214 -2.60 16.64 -6.67
N GLN A 215 -1.51 17.33 -7.01
CA GLN A 215 -0.86 17.17 -8.32
C GLN A 215 -0.09 15.86 -8.41
N LEU A 216 0.38 15.30 -7.28
CA LEU A 216 1.09 14.02 -7.26
C LEU A 216 0.12 12.84 -7.44
N ILE A 217 -1.06 12.93 -6.78
CA ILE A 217 -2.09 11.89 -6.78
C ILE A 217 -3.01 12.01 -8.01
#